data_e9d869381ceaf1c59b039e56091bd412
#
_entry.id   e9d869381ceaf1c59b039e56091bd412
#
_cell.length_a   1.000
_cell.length_b   1.000
_cell.length_c   1.000
_cell.angle_alpha   90.00
_cell.angle_beta   90.00
_cell.angle_gamma   90.00
#
_symmetry.space_group_name_H-M   'P 1'
#
loop_
_entity.id
_entity.type
_entity.pdbx_description
1 polymer ?
#
loop_
_entity_poly.entity_id
_entity_poly.type
_entity_poly.pdbx_seq_one_letter_code
_entity_poly.pdbx_strand_id
1 'polypeptide(L)'
;METISVDQAIARGNRVVSWPVRAFLIAPAVLYFVGRRPLEPLLGERTFGAIVFAFFAVCFVAGWLWWSVQIPKWRLWAYERVADIPELKRRAILARLTWPDGSVFARTEIKSAQHAARERELEERAEQHAAT
;
A
#
# COMPACT_ATOMS: atom_id res chain seq x y z
N MET A 1 -5.15 0.61 -25.31
CA MET A 1 -4.87 0.13 -23.94
C MET A 1 -5.51 -1.23 -23.74
N GLU A 2 -4.77 -2.13 -23.15
CA GLU A 2 -5.33 -3.42 -22.79
C GLU A 2 -6.33 -3.25 -21.64
N THR A 3 -7.50 -3.84 -21.79
CA THR A 3 -8.48 -3.91 -20.71
C THR A 3 -8.18 -5.16 -19.88
N ILE A 4 -8.05 -4.99 -18.57
CA ILE A 4 -7.80 -6.09 -17.65
C ILE A 4 -8.99 -6.32 -16.73
N SER A 5 -9.08 -7.53 -16.15
CA SER A 5 -10.11 -7.83 -15.17
C SER A 5 -9.80 -7.17 -13.81
N VAL A 6 -10.84 -7.02 -12.99
CA VAL A 6 -10.69 -6.55 -11.61
C VAL A 6 -9.73 -7.45 -10.82
N ASP A 7 -9.83 -8.77 -10.99
CA ASP A 7 -8.98 -9.74 -10.29
C ASP A 7 -7.49 -9.56 -10.66
N GLN A 8 -7.20 -9.31 -11.94
CA GLN A 8 -5.83 -9.04 -12.39
C GLN A 8 -5.28 -7.75 -11.80
N ALA A 9 -6.10 -6.69 -11.72
CA ALA A 9 -5.71 -5.42 -11.12
C ALA A 9 -5.42 -5.58 -9.62
N ILE A 10 -6.25 -6.31 -8.89
CA ILE A 10 -6.06 -6.59 -7.46
C ILE A 10 -4.79 -7.44 -7.23
N ALA A 11 -4.56 -8.46 -8.06
CA ALA A 11 -3.35 -9.30 -7.97
C ALA A 11 -2.08 -8.47 -8.14
N ARG A 12 -2.08 -7.54 -9.10
CA ARG A 12 -0.95 -6.62 -9.30
C ARG A 12 -0.77 -5.68 -8.11
N GLY A 13 -1.86 -5.14 -7.56
CA GLY A 13 -1.83 -4.29 -6.37
C GLY A 13 -1.23 -5.01 -5.18
N ASN A 14 -1.63 -6.25 -4.93
CA ASN A 14 -1.06 -7.08 -3.88
C ASN A 14 0.45 -7.28 -4.07
N ARG A 15 0.89 -7.57 -5.29
CA ARG A 15 2.30 -7.81 -5.60
C ARG A 15 3.15 -6.54 -5.49
N VAL A 16 2.67 -5.41 -5.98
CA VAL A 16 3.45 -4.16 -6.05
C VAL A 16 3.39 -3.37 -4.75
N VAL A 17 2.28 -3.41 -4.04
CA VAL A 17 2.04 -2.59 -2.84
C VAL A 17 2.15 -3.41 -1.56
N SER A 18 1.36 -4.49 -1.44
CA SER A 18 1.25 -5.24 -0.18
C SER A 18 2.48 -6.07 0.15
N TRP A 19 3.11 -6.69 -0.83
CA TRP A 19 4.29 -7.51 -0.60
C TRP A 19 5.48 -6.72 -0.04
N PRO A 20 5.86 -5.56 -0.62
CA PRO A 20 6.93 -4.74 -0.03
C PRO A 20 6.60 -4.25 1.38
N VAL A 21 5.36 -3.85 1.65
CA VAL A 21 4.93 -3.43 2.99
C VAL A 21 5.07 -4.58 4.00
N ARG A 22 4.63 -5.78 3.62
CA ARG A 22 4.80 -6.97 4.47
C ARG A 22 6.26 -7.29 4.73
N ALA A 23 7.12 -7.17 3.73
CA ALA A 23 8.56 -7.37 3.88
C ALA A 23 9.15 -6.38 4.89
N PHE A 24 8.79 -5.11 4.83
CA PHE A 24 9.22 -4.10 5.80
C PHE A 24 8.76 -4.42 7.22
N LEU A 25 7.57 -4.99 7.39
CA LEU A 25 7.04 -5.35 8.71
C LEU A 25 7.67 -6.65 9.26
N ILE A 26 8.06 -7.58 8.39
CA ILE A 26 8.66 -8.85 8.77
C ILE A 26 10.15 -8.69 9.11
N ALA A 27 10.87 -7.78 8.45
CA ALA A 27 12.32 -7.60 8.64
C ALA A 27 12.74 -7.37 10.10
N PRO A 28 12.07 -6.53 10.91
CA PRO A 28 12.42 -6.38 12.33
C PRO A 28 12.25 -7.66 13.14
N ALA A 29 11.23 -8.46 12.84
CA ALA A 29 11.02 -9.74 13.52
C ALA A 29 12.14 -10.72 13.19
N VAL A 30 12.59 -10.77 11.94
CA VAL A 30 13.73 -11.58 11.52
C VAL A 30 14.99 -11.14 12.25
N LEU A 31 15.24 -9.83 12.32
CA LEU A 31 16.39 -9.29 13.06
C LEU A 31 16.34 -9.72 14.53
N TYR A 32 15.19 -9.62 15.17
CA TYR A 32 15.04 -10.02 16.57
C TYR A 32 15.33 -11.50 16.77
N PHE A 33 14.69 -12.38 16.01
CA PHE A 33 14.82 -13.83 16.21
C PHE A 33 16.16 -14.39 15.76
N VAL A 34 16.70 -13.90 14.66
CA VAL A 34 17.99 -14.39 14.11
C VAL A 34 19.17 -13.71 14.79
N GLY A 35 19.07 -12.41 15.08
CA GLY A 35 20.15 -11.63 15.65
C GLY A 35 20.29 -11.73 17.17
N ARG A 36 19.27 -12.20 17.88
CA ARG A 36 19.27 -12.24 19.34
C ARG A 36 20.44 -13.03 19.92
N ARG A 37 20.64 -14.26 19.45
CA ARG A 37 21.71 -15.12 19.98
C ARG A 37 23.11 -14.55 19.76
N PRO A 38 23.49 -14.11 18.53
CA PRO A 38 24.84 -13.60 18.30
C PRO A 38 25.08 -12.17 18.79
N LEU A 39 24.07 -11.31 18.79
CA LEU A 39 24.23 -9.87 19.04
C LEU A 39 23.89 -9.45 20.48
N GLU A 40 22.90 -10.06 21.10
CA GLU A 40 22.47 -9.69 22.45
C GLU A 40 23.60 -9.83 23.48
N PRO A 41 24.38 -10.92 23.50
CA PRO A 41 25.52 -11.03 24.42
C PRO A 41 26.61 -9.98 24.23
N LEU A 42 26.79 -9.48 22.99
CA LEU A 42 27.76 -8.45 22.64
C LEU A 42 27.30 -7.05 23.00
N LEU A 43 26.03 -6.76 22.79
CA LEU A 43 25.45 -5.41 22.92
C LEU A 43 24.72 -5.18 24.25
N GLY A 44 24.27 -6.27 24.90
CA GLY A 44 23.38 -6.21 26.03
C GLY A 44 21.90 -6.20 25.63
N GLU A 45 21.05 -6.67 26.51
CA GLU A 45 19.62 -6.81 26.26
C GLU A 45 18.96 -5.47 25.93
N ARG A 46 19.26 -4.42 26.70
CA ARG A 46 18.67 -3.09 26.49
C ARG A 46 19.10 -2.47 25.16
N THR A 47 20.38 -2.54 24.83
CA THR A 47 20.92 -2.00 23.59
C THR A 47 20.39 -2.74 22.39
N PHE A 48 20.36 -4.07 22.44
CA PHE A 48 19.78 -4.89 21.38
C PHE A 48 18.28 -4.59 21.18
N GLY A 49 17.53 -4.53 22.27
CA GLY A 49 16.10 -4.18 22.22
C GLY A 49 15.85 -2.79 21.63
N ALA A 50 16.68 -1.79 22.00
CA ALA A 50 16.59 -0.45 21.46
C ALA A 50 16.88 -0.41 19.95
N ILE A 51 17.87 -1.15 19.49
CA ILE A 51 18.21 -1.27 18.06
C ILE A 51 17.07 -1.91 17.29
N VAL A 52 16.49 -3.00 17.78
CA VAL A 52 15.36 -3.68 17.15
C VAL A 52 14.16 -2.75 17.07
N PHE A 53 13.86 -2.03 18.15
CA PHE A 53 12.75 -1.07 18.18
C PHE A 53 12.96 0.08 17.20
N ALA A 54 14.15 0.66 17.14
CA ALA A 54 14.50 1.72 16.19
C ALA A 54 14.37 1.22 14.74
N PHE A 55 14.85 0.02 14.47
CA PHE A 55 14.73 -0.62 13.17
C PHE A 55 13.27 -0.86 12.79
N PHE A 56 12.46 -1.33 13.72
CA PHE A 56 11.01 -1.48 13.53
C PHE A 56 10.36 -0.14 13.16
N ALA A 57 10.69 0.93 13.88
CA ALA A 57 10.14 2.26 13.62
C ALA A 57 10.52 2.76 12.20
N VAL A 58 11.78 2.57 11.80
CA VAL A 58 12.25 2.94 10.45
C VAL A 58 11.53 2.12 9.38
N CYS A 59 11.41 0.80 9.57
CA CYS A 59 10.70 -0.08 8.63
C CYS A 59 9.22 0.26 8.54
N PHE A 60 8.59 0.59 9.66
CA PHE A 60 7.19 1.01 9.68
C PHE A 60 6.96 2.28 8.86
N VAL A 61 7.80 3.30 9.07
CA VAL A 61 7.73 4.55 8.31
C VAL A 61 8.01 4.30 6.83
N ALA A 62 9.02 3.50 6.52
CA ALA A 62 9.37 3.16 5.13
C ALA A 62 8.22 2.43 4.44
N GLY A 63 7.59 1.46 5.10
CA GLY A 63 6.42 0.75 4.58
C GLY A 63 5.22 1.67 4.37
N TRP A 64 4.98 2.56 5.32
CA TRP A 64 3.93 3.57 5.22
C TRP A 64 4.14 4.51 4.03
N LEU A 65 5.37 5.03 3.87
CA LEU A 65 5.72 5.90 2.74
C LEU A 65 5.60 5.16 1.41
N TRP A 66 6.04 3.92 1.34
CA TRP A 66 5.88 3.08 0.15
C TRP A 66 4.42 2.96 -0.23
N TRP A 67 3.58 2.56 0.72
CA TRP A 67 2.14 2.45 0.52
C TRP A 67 1.53 3.78 0.06
N SER A 68 1.87 4.89 0.75
CA SER A 68 1.33 6.22 0.46
C SER A 68 1.66 6.72 -0.95
N VAL A 69 2.80 6.31 -1.50
CA VAL A 69 3.22 6.68 -2.87
C VAL A 69 2.67 5.70 -3.90
N GLN A 70 2.69 4.40 -3.60
CA GLN A 70 2.34 3.36 -4.59
C GLN A 70 0.83 3.19 -4.77
N ILE A 71 0.02 3.36 -3.73
CA ILE A 71 -1.43 3.19 -3.84
C ILE A 71 -2.05 4.17 -4.85
N PRO A 72 -1.78 5.48 -4.82
CA PRO A 72 -2.30 6.38 -5.84
C PRO A 72 -1.87 6.01 -7.26
N LYS A 73 -0.61 5.60 -7.43
CA LYS A 73 -0.09 5.17 -8.74
C LYS A 73 -0.79 3.92 -9.24
N TRP A 74 -0.94 2.92 -8.38
CA TRP A 74 -1.65 1.70 -8.72
C TRP A 74 -3.12 1.98 -9.05
N ARG A 75 -3.79 2.80 -8.25
CA ARG A 75 -5.19 3.17 -8.44
C ARG A 75 -5.41 3.82 -9.81
N LEU A 76 -4.59 4.80 -10.16
CA LEU A 76 -4.68 5.46 -11.45
C LEU A 76 -4.44 4.49 -12.60
N TRP A 77 -3.40 3.66 -12.48
CA TRP A 77 -3.10 2.61 -13.47
C TRP A 77 -4.29 1.66 -13.67
N ALA A 78 -4.89 1.22 -12.56
CA ALA A 78 -6.02 0.31 -12.60
C ALA A 78 -7.28 0.97 -13.17
N TYR A 79 -7.56 2.21 -12.81
CA TYR A 79 -8.72 2.95 -13.32
C TYR A 79 -8.67 3.15 -14.84
N GLU A 80 -7.48 3.31 -15.39
CA GLU A 80 -7.29 3.45 -16.84
C GLU A 80 -7.53 2.14 -17.60
N ARG A 81 -7.43 1.00 -16.94
CA ARG A 81 -7.45 -0.33 -17.57
C ARG A 81 -8.66 -1.19 -17.22
N VAL A 82 -9.29 -0.95 -16.10
CA VAL A 82 -10.46 -1.72 -15.65
C VAL A 82 -11.74 -1.03 -16.09
N ALA A 83 -12.67 -1.79 -16.66
CA ALA A 83 -13.95 -1.24 -17.12
C ALA A 83 -14.90 -0.94 -15.96
N ASP A 84 -14.88 -1.75 -14.90
CA ASP A 84 -15.78 -1.64 -13.75
C ASP A 84 -15.04 -1.06 -12.53
N ILE A 85 -14.93 0.27 -12.50
CA ILE A 85 -14.25 1.00 -11.42
C ILE A 85 -14.96 0.83 -10.06
N PRO A 86 -16.30 0.91 -9.94
CA PRO A 86 -16.95 0.67 -8.65
C PRO A 86 -16.66 -0.69 -8.05
N GLU A 87 -16.65 -1.76 -8.83
CA GLU A 87 -16.29 -3.10 -8.37
C GLU A 87 -14.83 -3.20 -7.98
N LEU A 88 -13.94 -2.56 -8.74
CA LEU A 88 -12.52 -2.48 -8.41
C LEU A 88 -12.31 -1.81 -7.06
N LYS A 89 -12.96 -0.68 -6.81
CA LYS A 89 -12.88 0.04 -5.53
C LYS A 89 -13.36 -0.84 -4.37
N ARG A 90 -14.48 -1.50 -4.54
CA ARG A 90 -15.05 -2.41 -3.53
C ARG A 90 -14.10 -3.54 -3.19
N ARG A 91 -13.56 -4.21 -4.19
CA ARG A 91 -12.61 -5.32 -3.98
C ARG A 91 -11.27 -4.87 -3.43
N ALA A 92 -10.80 -3.69 -3.82
CA ALA A 92 -9.57 -3.13 -3.28
C ALA A 92 -9.69 -2.83 -1.78
N ILE A 93 -10.83 -2.32 -1.32
CA ILE A 93 -11.11 -2.10 0.10
C ILE A 93 -11.16 -3.44 0.84
N LEU A 94 -11.84 -4.45 0.30
CA LEU A 94 -11.92 -5.79 0.88
C LEU A 94 -10.55 -6.47 0.96
N ALA A 95 -9.69 -6.25 -0.03
CA ALA A 95 -8.32 -6.77 -0.06
C ALA A 95 -7.34 -5.94 0.80
N ARG A 96 -7.80 -4.88 1.46
CA ARG A 96 -7.00 -3.96 2.27
C ARG A 96 -5.90 -3.25 1.50
N LEU A 97 -6.07 -3.09 0.20
CA LEU A 97 -5.17 -2.30 -0.65
C LEU A 97 -5.41 -0.81 -0.49
N THR A 98 -6.67 -0.42 -0.36
CA THR A 98 -7.07 0.99 -0.20
C THR A 98 -8.00 1.13 1.00
N TRP A 99 -8.18 2.37 1.44
CA TRP A 99 -9.11 2.74 2.48
C TRP A 99 -10.38 3.31 1.88
N PRO A 100 -11.54 3.21 2.57
CA PRO A 100 -12.76 3.87 2.11
C PRO A 100 -12.56 5.37 1.92
N ASP A 101 -13.24 5.94 0.93
CA ASP A 101 -13.20 7.38 0.67
C ASP A 101 -13.63 8.16 1.92
N GLY A 102 -12.91 9.23 2.22
CA GLY A 102 -13.17 10.07 3.37
C GLY A 102 -12.56 9.58 4.69
N SER A 103 -11.91 8.41 4.71
CA SER A 103 -11.18 7.96 5.90
C SER A 103 -9.94 8.82 6.15
N VAL A 104 -9.48 8.87 7.42
CA VAL A 104 -8.25 9.58 7.78
C VAL A 104 -7.04 9.01 7.03
N PHE A 105 -7.00 7.71 6.85
CA PHE A 105 -5.89 7.03 6.17
C PHE A 105 -5.81 7.38 4.68
N ALA A 106 -6.95 7.60 4.01
CA ALA A 106 -6.97 8.03 2.62
C ALA A 106 -6.32 9.40 2.43
N ARG A 107 -6.37 10.27 3.44
CA ARG A 107 -5.73 11.60 3.41
C ARG A 107 -4.22 11.55 3.49
N THR A 108 -3.63 10.44 3.94
CA THR A 108 -2.17 10.28 4.04
C THR A 108 -1.52 9.87 2.72
N GLU A 109 -2.31 9.59 1.69
CA GLU A 109 -1.80 9.26 0.37
C GLU A 109 -1.04 10.44 -0.24
N ILE A 110 0.16 10.17 -0.77
CA ILE A 110 1.00 11.18 -1.41
C ILE A 110 0.73 11.16 -2.90
N LYS A 111 0.07 12.20 -3.40
CA LYS A 111 -0.23 12.34 -4.82
C LYS A 111 -0.27 13.81 -5.24
N SER A 112 0.10 14.07 -6.50
CA SER A 112 0.05 15.42 -7.06
C SER A 112 -1.40 15.85 -7.33
N ALA A 113 -1.61 17.17 -7.49
CA ALA A 113 -2.92 17.70 -7.85
C ALA A 113 -3.39 17.18 -9.22
N GLN A 114 -2.48 17.01 -10.17
CA GLN A 114 -2.79 16.45 -11.50
C GLN A 114 -3.24 14.98 -11.39
N HIS A 115 -2.57 14.20 -10.55
CA HIS A 115 -2.93 12.82 -10.28
C HIS A 115 -4.33 12.71 -9.68
N ALA A 116 -4.62 13.53 -8.66
CA ALA A 116 -5.94 13.58 -8.02
C ALA A 116 -7.04 14.01 -9.01
N ALA A 117 -6.76 14.98 -9.86
CA ALA A 117 -7.70 15.44 -10.89
C ALA A 117 -8.00 14.32 -11.91
N ARG A 118 -6.97 13.57 -12.32
CA ARG A 118 -7.15 12.44 -13.24
C ARG A 118 -7.98 11.32 -12.63
N GLU A 119 -7.75 10.99 -11.37
CA GLU A 119 -8.57 9.99 -10.65
C GLU A 119 -10.04 10.41 -10.63
N ARG A 120 -10.33 11.66 -10.29
CA ARG A 120 -11.71 12.17 -10.27
C ARG A 120 -12.37 12.09 -11.65
N GLU A 121 -11.64 12.49 -12.68
CA GLU A 121 -12.14 12.41 -14.06
C GLU A 121 -12.55 10.99 -14.44
N LEU A 122 -11.71 10.01 -14.11
CA LEU A 122 -11.98 8.59 -14.39
C LEU A 122 -13.18 8.07 -13.58
N GLU A 123 -13.30 8.47 -12.33
CA GLU A 123 -14.44 8.11 -11.48
C GLU A 123 -15.74 8.72 -12.01
N GLU A 124 -15.73 10.00 -12.40
CA GLU A 124 -16.89 10.68 -12.96
C GLU A 124 -17.35 10.03 -14.28
N ARG A 125 -16.41 9.65 -15.14
CA ARG A 125 -16.73 8.92 -16.38
C ARG A 125 -17.38 7.58 -16.09
N ALA A 126 -16.89 6.87 -15.08
CA ALA A 126 -17.45 5.58 -14.68
C ALA A 126 -18.88 5.73 -14.15
N GLU A 127 -19.14 6.78 -13.37
CA GLU A 127 -20.49 7.09 -12.87
C GLU A 127 -21.45 7.43 -14.00
N GLN A 128 -21.00 8.22 -14.98
CA GLN A 128 -21.80 8.57 -16.15
C GLN A 128 -22.14 7.32 -16.98
N HIS A 129 -21.20 6.41 -17.17
CA HIS A 129 -21.45 5.15 -17.86
C HIS A 129 -22.43 4.25 -17.11
N ALA A 130 -22.36 4.23 -15.79
CA ALA A 130 -23.28 3.46 -14.95
C ALA A 130 -24.70 4.04 -14.96
N ALA A 131 -24.85 5.36 -15.16
CA ALA A 131 -26.13 6.03 -15.21
C ALA A 131 -26.87 5.89 -16.56
N THR A 132 -26.17 5.49 -17.63
CA THR A 132 -26.76 5.21 -18.92
C THR A 132 -26.97 3.73 -19.14
#